data_afe0e070287f2e0fa4c6ce8e7d6c7e54
#
_entry.id   afe0e070287f2e0fa4c6ce8e7d6c7e54
#
_cell.length_a   1.000
_cell.length_b   1.000
_cell.length_c   1.000
_cell.angle_alpha   90.00
_cell.angle_beta   90.00
_cell.angle_gamma   90.00
#
_symmetry.space_group_name_H-M   'P 1'
#
loop_
_entity.id
_entity.type
_entity.pdbx_description
1 polymer ?
#
loop_
_entity_poly.entity_id
_entity_poly.type
_entity_poly.pdbx_seq_one_letter_code
_entity_poly.pdbx_strand_id
1 'polypeptide(L)'
;MTTTDEATHTRGPSLPRRLWRIVSGNVHSAVLWPRLQLALKAGLAAGIAFAIAPFMPGSAADYPYYAPLGALVAMYENVAGSMRQGVQTLVGLAIGVGLAFVLFILGSPTPVTVGIVMAFGVVLAGLPKLGAGRDWIPTAALLVLLVGGHNPDQFSFGYLLQMGAGVTVGILVNLLVFPPLHFRAAELSIAELRLALAQQLWDMAKALKESWPPEHEDWSKRSGALEASARSVRLAVEKADASRQANPRRRLHPRDVEQDYRNLRDLERITFHVQDVTQVLADVIWAKDIPFVVPDEHAAPLADAMSAVGDVLRSVEEETPERQAELSEEADATVKALTARVAAEEAATDAPSAVESILLSLHRMLRVVKNSADNR
;
A
#
# COMPACT_ATOMS: atom_id res chain seq x y z
N MET A 1 -61.60 -36.49 16.88
CA MET A 1 -60.26 -36.77 17.37
C MET A 1 -59.33 -36.06 16.38
N THR A 2 -59.09 -34.78 16.63
CA THR A 2 -58.46 -33.81 15.74
C THR A 2 -57.01 -33.60 16.22
N THR A 3 -56.05 -33.99 15.38
CA THR A 3 -54.64 -33.68 15.58
C THR A 3 -54.25 -32.46 14.76
N THR A 4 -54.01 -31.35 15.43
CA THR A 4 -53.47 -30.11 14.87
C THR A 4 -51.95 -30.24 14.68
N ASP A 5 -51.53 -30.08 13.45
CA ASP A 5 -50.13 -30.06 13.01
C ASP A 5 -49.60 -28.64 13.19
N GLU A 6 -48.68 -28.43 14.16
CA GLU A 6 -47.99 -27.17 14.42
C GLU A 6 -46.77 -27.05 13.51
N ALA A 7 -46.94 -26.35 12.38
CA ALA A 7 -45.84 -25.98 11.53
C ALA A 7 -45.01 -24.85 12.15
N THR A 8 -43.84 -25.17 12.70
CA THR A 8 -42.85 -24.22 13.16
C THR A 8 -42.22 -23.45 11.99
N HIS A 9 -42.76 -22.26 11.73
CA HIS A 9 -42.13 -21.29 10.83
C HIS A 9 -40.84 -20.76 11.44
N THR A 10 -39.69 -21.30 11.04
CA THR A 10 -38.40 -20.68 11.25
C THR A 10 -38.27 -19.43 10.37
N ARG A 11 -38.58 -18.27 10.97
CA ARG A 11 -38.32 -16.97 10.34
C ARG A 11 -36.79 -16.76 10.18
N GLY A 12 -36.30 -16.89 8.95
CA GLY A 12 -34.95 -16.47 8.59
C GLY A 12 -34.72 -14.97 8.89
N PRO A 13 -33.50 -14.53 9.13
CA PRO A 13 -33.20 -13.13 9.49
C PRO A 13 -33.72 -12.20 8.39
N SER A 14 -34.56 -11.24 8.81
CA SER A 14 -35.20 -10.28 7.92
C SER A 14 -34.21 -9.52 7.07
N LEU A 15 -34.49 -9.37 5.79
CA LEU A 15 -33.71 -8.61 4.78
C LEU A 15 -33.10 -7.29 5.28
N PRO A 16 -33.79 -6.47 6.12
CA PRO A 16 -33.21 -5.23 6.63
C PRO A 16 -31.98 -5.43 7.54
N ARG A 17 -31.90 -6.55 8.28
CA ARG A 17 -30.72 -6.84 9.16
C ARG A 17 -29.49 -7.30 8.36
N ARG A 18 -29.67 -7.91 7.19
CA ARG A 18 -28.54 -8.23 6.30
C ARG A 18 -27.99 -7.00 5.62
N LEU A 19 -28.87 -6.13 5.13
CA LEU A 19 -28.47 -4.83 4.54
C LEU A 19 -27.78 -3.95 5.57
N TRP A 20 -28.28 -3.91 6.79
CA TRP A 20 -27.64 -3.10 7.86
C TRP A 20 -26.25 -3.62 8.23
N ARG A 21 -25.99 -4.94 8.21
CA ARG A 21 -24.65 -5.51 8.43
C ARG A 21 -23.68 -5.21 7.29
N ILE A 22 -24.14 -5.20 6.04
CA ILE A 22 -23.33 -4.84 4.88
C ILE A 22 -22.99 -3.35 4.92
N VAL A 23 -23.97 -2.52 5.24
CA VAL A 23 -23.79 -1.06 5.37
C VAL A 23 -22.89 -0.72 6.57
N SER A 24 -23.10 -1.36 7.75
CA SER A 24 -22.27 -1.10 8.92
C SER A 24 -20.82 -1.58 8.77
N GLY A 25 -20.57 -2.71 8.10
CA GLY A 25 -19.23 -3.18 7.79
C GLY A 25 -18.48 -2.25 6.83
N ASN A 26 -19.17 -1.73 5.81
CA ASN A 26 -18.58 -0.76 4.87
C ASN A 26 -18.44 0.65 5.48
N VAL A 27 -19.33 1.05 6.38
CA VAL A 27 -19.23 2.34 7.11
C VAL A 27 -18.03 2.31 8.07
N HIS A 28 -17.74 1.20 8.74
CA HIS A 28 -16.55 1.09 9.61
C HIS A 28 -15.24 1.25 8.84
N SER A 29 -15.15 0.71 7.62
CA SER A 29 -14.00 0.89 6.73
C SER A 29 -13.94 2.29 6.08
N ALA A 30 -15.07 3.00 5.96
CA ALA A 30 -15.14 4.35 5.39
C ALA A 30 -14.76 5.45 6.39
N VAL A 31 -14.92 5.22 7.70
CA VAL A 31 -14.64 6.17 8.80
C VAL A 31 -13.23 5.99 9.35
N LEU A 32 -12.31 5.42 8.59
CA LEU A 32 -10.91 5.44 8.96
C LEU A 32 -10.40 6.89 9.01
N TRP A 33 -9.71 7.25 10.07
CA TRP A 33 -9.20 8.60 10.35
C TRP A 33 -8.55 9.29 9.13
N PRO A 34 -7.76 8.61 8.26
CA PRO A 34 -7.22 9.22 7.05
C PRO A 34 -8.27 9.69 6.04
N ARG A 35 -9.37 8.93 5.87
CA ARG A 35 -10.48 9.33 4.98
C ARG A 35 -11.25 10.51 5.52
N LEU A 36 -11.46 10.58 6.84
CA LEU A 36 -12.11 11.71 7.49
C LEU A 36 -11.27 12.98 7.35
N GLN A 37 -9.96 12.88 7.53
CA GLN A 37 -9.04 13.99 7.28
C GLN A 37 -9.09 14.47 5.82
N LEU A 38 -9.09 13.55 4.85
CA LEU A 38 -9.20 13.90 3.43
C LEU A 38 -10.55 14.56 3.12
N ALA A 39 -11.64 14.05 3.66
CA ALA A 39 -12.97 14.63 3.49
C ALA A 39 -13.07 16.05 4.06
N LEU A 40 -12.51 16.28 5.26
CA LEU A 40 -12.46 17.60 5.88
C LEU A 40 -11.64 18.59 5.04
N LYS A 41 -10.48 18.18 4.56
CA LYS A 41 -9.65 18.99 3.66
C LYS A 41 -10.38 19.31 2.35
N ALA A 42 -11.02 18.30 1.75
CA ALA A 42 -11.75 18.48 0.50
C ALA A 42 -12.92 19.46 0.67
N GLY A 43 -13.68 19.34 1.77
CA GLY A 43 -14.75 20.27 2.10
C GLY A 43 -14.25 21.69 2.33
N LEU A 44 -13.14 21.83 3.08
CA LEU A 44 -12.51 23.13 3.31
C LEU A 44 -12.00 23.76 2.00
N ALA A 45 -11.31 22.98 1.17
CA ALA A 45 -10.80 23.46 -0.12
C ALA A 45 -11.93 23.88 -1.07
N ALA A 46 -12.99 23.08 -1.16
CA ALA A 46 -14.15 23.41 -1.98
C ALA A 46 -14.88 24.66 -1.47
N GLY A 47 -15.04 24.81 -0.14
CA GLY A 47 -15.63 25.99 0.47
C GLY A 47 -14.82 27.27 0.21
N ILE A 48 -13.50 27.23 0.38
CA ILE A 48 -12.61 28.36 0.08
C ILE A 48 -12.64 28.68 -1.43
N ALA A 49 -12.56 27.67 -2.29
CA ALA A 49 -12.62 27.86 -3.73
C ALA A 49 -13.94 28.52 -4.16
N PHE A 50 -15.07 28.09 -3.58
CA PHE A 50 -16.38 28.71 -3.85
C PHE A 50 -16.45 30.15 -3.37
N ALA A 51 -15.88 30.45 -2.19
CA ALA A 51 -15.86 31.81 -1.67
C ALA A 51 -15.02 32.78 -2.52
N ILE A 52 -13.94 32.29 -3.17
CA ILE A 52 -13.07 33.09 -4.02
C ILE A 52 -13.64 33.22 -5.45
N ALA A 53 -14.41 32.25 -5.90
CA ALA A 53 -14.92 32.16 -7.28
C ALA A 53 -15.60 33.43 -7.84
N PRO A 54 -16.46 34.17 -7.08
CA PRO A 54 -17.09 35.38 -7.57
C PRO A 54 -16.13 36.56 -7.81
N PHE A 55 -14.91 36.50 -7.23
CA PHE A 55 -13.91 37.57 -7.37
C PHE A 55 -12.98 37.35 -8.57
N MET A 56 -13.23 36.31 -9.37
CA MET A 56 -12.45 36.05 -10.59
C MET A 56 -12.72 37.09 -11.68
N PRO A 57 -11.72 37.45 -12.48
CA PRO A 57 -11.86 38.48 -13.51
C PRO A 57 -12.72 38.03 -14.70
N GLY A 58 -13.42 38.98 -15.30
CA GLY A 58 -14.15 38.79 -16.57
C GLY A 58 -15.30 37.79 -16.43
N SER A 59 -15.57 37.05 -17.49
CA SER A 59 -16.63 36.01 -17.53
C SER A 59 -16.45 34.85 -16.57
N ALA A 60 -15.32 34.75 -15.92
CA ALA A 60 -15.09 33.65 -14.94
C ALA A 60 -16.00 33.77 -13.71
N ALA A 61 -16.35 35.00 -13.29
CA ALA A 61 -17.26 35.22 -12.16
C ALA A 61 -18.68 34.66 -12.41
N ASP A 62 -19.09 34.47 -13.66
CA ASP A 62 -20.40 33.92 -14.03
C ASP A 62 -20.50 32.40 -13.79
N TYR A 63 -19.36 31.72 -13.58
CA TYR A 63 -19.28 30.28 -13.46
C TYR A 63 -18.63 29.80 -12.13
N PRO A 64 -19.07 30.28 -10.96
CA PRO A 64 -18.40 30.09 -9.68
C PRO A 64 -18.34 28.61 -9.22
N TYR A 65 -19.19 27.76 -9.72
CA TYR A 65 -19.31 26.34 -9.34
C TYR A 65 -18.17 25.47 -9.88
N TYR A 66 -17.37 25.94 -10.83
CA TYR A 66 -16.21 25.16 -11.32
C TYR A 66 -15.00 25.25 -10.40
N ALA A 67 -14.85 26.29 -9.59
CA ALA A 67 -13.73 26.38 -8.65
C ALA A 67 -13.80 25.30 -7.55
N PRO A 68 -14.94 25.04 -6.88
CA PRO A 68 -15.06 23.90 -5.96
C PRO A 68 -14.76 22.55 -6.62
N LEU A 69 -15.20 22.37 -7.87
CA LEU A 69 -14.93 21.15 -8.63
C LEU A 69 -13.43 20.98 -8.88
N GLY A 70 -12.73 22.05 -9.29
CA GLY A 70 -11.28 22.06 -9.45
C GLY A 70 -10.54 21.73 -8.16
N ALA A 71 -10.98 22.30 -7.03
CA ALA A 71 -10.41 22.01 -5.72
C ALA A 71 -10.59 20.54 -5.31
N LEU A 72 -11.76 19.97 -5.55
CA LEU A 72 -12.07 18.57 -5.26
C LEU A 72 -11.20 17.62 -6.09
N VAL A 73 -11.09 17.88 -7.39
CA VAL A 73 -10.30 17.05 -8.32
C VAL A 73 -8.81 17.06 -7.99
N ALA A 74 -8.30 18.20 -7.49
CA ALA A 74 -6.90 18.31 -7.04
C ALA A 74 -6.65 17.68 -5.66
N MET A 75 -7.69 17.23 -4.93
CA MET A 75 -7.52 16.68 -3.60
C MET A 75 -7.08 15.22 -3.65
N TYR A 76 -5.84 14.98 -3.28
CA TYR A 76 -5.22 13.66 -3.24
C TYR A 76 -4.59 13.37 -1.87
N GLU A 77 -4.23 12.10 -1.61
CA GLU A 77 -3.69 11.69 -0.31
C GLU A 77 -2.39 12.43 0.07
N ASN A 78 -1.59 12.85 -0.92
CA ASN A 78 -0.35 13.58 -0.71
C ASN A 78 -0.23 14.79 -1.66
N VAL A 79 0.67 15.73 -1.30
CA VAL A 79 0.85 17.00 -2.03
C VAL A 79 1.37 16.76 -3.45
N ALA A 80 2.33 15.83 -3.64
CA ALA A 80 2.86 15.48 -4.97
C ALA A 80 1.79 14.92 -5.88
N GLY A 81 0.94 14.03 -5.35
CA GLY A 81 -0.23 13.49 -6.04
C GLY A 81 -1.21 14.59 -6.44
N SER A 82 -1.52 15.50 -5.52
CA SER A 82 -2.40 16.65 -5.78
C SER A 82 -1.87 17.56 -6.89
N MET A 83 -0.58 17.88 -6.88
CA MET A 83 0.05 18.68 -7.94
C MET A 83 -0.02 17.96 -9.29
N ARG A 84 0.41 16.69 -9.32
CA ARG A 84 0.39 15.90 -10.56
C ARG A 84 -1.00 15.76 -11.13
N GLN A 85 -1.98 15.42 -10.29
CA GLN A 85 -3.37 15.25 -10.70
C GLN A 85 -3.98 16.58 -11.15
N GLY A 86 -3.77 17.67 -10.41
CA GLY A 86 -4.25 19.00 -10.78
C GLY A 86 -3.71 19.46 -12.14
N VAL A 87 -2.39 19.34 -12.36
CA VAL A 87 -1.78 19.69 -13.66
C VAL A 87 -2.31 18.80 -14.78
N GLN A 88 -2.40 17.51 -14.59
CA GLN A 88 -2.95 16.58 -15.59
C GLN A 88 -4.40 16.91 -15.92
N THR A 89 -5.21 17.23 -14.92
CA THR A 89 -6.60 17.66 -15.14
C THR A 89 -6.68 18.93 -15.97
N LEU A 90 -5.90 19.97 -15.63
CA LEU A 90 -5.89 21.22 -16.39
C LEU A 90 -5.43 21.03 -17.84
N VAL A 91 -4.44 20.17 -18.08
CA VAL A 91 -3.99 19.79 -19.42
C VAL A 91 -5.11 19.08 -20.17
N GLY A 92 -5.78 18.11 -19.54
CA GLY A 92 -6.92 17.41 -20.15
C GLY A 92 -8.07 18.36 -20.50
N LEU A 93 -8.41 19.29 -19.60
CA LEU A 93 -9.40 20.35 -19.84
C LEU A 93 -9.01 21.23 -21.02
N ALA A 94 -7.77 21.71 -21.09
CA ALA A 94 -7.29 22.56 -22.18
C ALA A 94 -7.37 21.85 -23.53
N ILE A 95 -7.00 20.54 -23.58
CA ILE A 95 -7.13 19.73 -24.80
C ILE A 95 -8.61 19.59 -25.18
N GLY A 96 -9.50 19.30 -24.25
CA GLY A 96 -10.93 19.15 -24.49
C GLY A 96 -11.57 20.45 -24.98
N VAL A 97 -11.22 21.58 -24.37
CA VAL A 97 -11.64 22.92 -24.83
C VAL A 97 -11.14 23.17 -26.25
N GLY A 98 -9.86 22.91 -26.54
CA GLY A 98 -9.29 23.05 -27.88
C GLY A 98 -10.00 22.19 -28.91
N LEU A 99 -10.39 20.97 -28.58
CA LEU A 99 -11.14 20.06 -29.43
C LEU A 99 -12.55 20.64 -29.76
N ALA A 100 -13.24 21.23 -28.76
CA ALA A 100 -14.52 21.90 -28.99
C ALA A 100 -14.38 23.11 -29.91
N PHE A 101 -13.33 23.93 -29.78
CA PHE A 101 -13.07 25.05 -30.66
C PHE A 101 -12.83 24.64 -32.11
N VAL A 102 -12.14 23.56 -32.37
CA VAL A 102 -11.95 23.00 -33.73
C VAL A 102 -13.32 22.73 -34.37
N LEU A 103 -14.28 22.21 -33.59
CA LEU A 103 -15.64 21.99 -34.12
C LEU A 103 -16.36 23.29 -34.42
N PHE A 104 -16.29 24.32 -33.58
CA PHE A 104 -16.94 25.62 -33.85
C PHE A 104 -16.42 26.27 -35.12
N ILE A 105 -15.15 26.03 -35.49
CA ILE A 105 -14.61 26.49 -36.80
C ILE A 105 -15.25 25.72 -37.97
N LEU A 106 -15.59 24.44 -37.75
CA LEU A 106 -16.15 23.55 -38.77
C LEU A 106 -17.68 23.73 -38.95
N GLY A 107 -18.37 24.35 -37.97
CA GLY A 107 -19.81 24.58 -38.03
C GLY A 107 -20.52 24.55 -36.68
N SER A 108 -21.86 24.53 -36.73
CA SER A 108 -22.71 24.49 -35.54
C SER A 108 -22.73 23.09 -34.90
N PRO A 109 -22.90 22.96 -33.55
CA PRO A 109 -23.06 21.70 -32.89
C PRO A 109 -24.36 21.00 -33.34
N THR A 110 -24.21 19.83 -33.98
CA THR A 110 -25.28 18.90 -34.34
C THR A 110 -25.05 17.57 -33.59
N PRO A 111 -26.08 16.70 -33.51
CA PRO A 111 -25.88 15.38 -32.89
C PRO A 111 -24.72 14.58 -33.48
N VAL A 112 -24.50 14.69 -34.78
CA VAL A 112 -23.43 13.99 -35.49
C VAL A 112 -22.06 14.59 -35.13
N THR A 113 -21.92 15.92 -35.16
CA THR A 113 -20.67 16.60 -34.87
C THR A 113 -20.26 16.43 -33.39
N VAL A 114 -21.23 16.46 -32.46
CA VAL A 114 -21.01 16.15 -31.05
C VAL A 114 -20.50 14.71 -30.91
N GLY A 115 -21.12 13.74 -31.59
CA GLY A 115 -20.68 12.32 -31.59
C GLY A 115 -19.25 12.17 -32.10
N ILE A 116 -18.89 12.87 -33.18
CA ILE A 116 -17.52 12.85 -33.74
C ILE A 116 -16.53 13.42 -32.74
N VAL A 117 -16.80 14.58 -32.13
CA VAL A 117 -15.91 15.21 -31.14
C VAL A 117 -15.73 14.32 -29.92
N MET A 118 -16.78 13.67 -29.44
CA MET A 118 -16.71 12.73 -28.34
C MET A 118 -15.82 11.50 -28.68
N ALA A 119 -15.97 10.95 -29.90
CA ALA A 119 -15.14 9.86 -30.36
C ALA A 119 -13.65 10.25 -30.41
N PHE A 120 -13.34 11.41 -30.99
CA PHE A 120 -11.98 11.96 -31.00
C PHE A 120 -11.46 12.24 -29.58
N GLY A 121 -12.30 12.80 -28.71
CA GLY A 121 -11.95 13.04 -27.30
C GLY A 121 -11.55 11.76 -26.58
N VAL A 122 -12.29 10.66 -26.80
CA VAL A 122 -11.97 9.34 -26.22
C VAL A 122 -10.66 8.77 -26.80
N VAL A 123 -10.42 8.94 -28.10
CA VAL A 123 -9.16 8.53 -28.74
C VAL A 123 -7.97 9.32 -28.16
N LEU A 124 -8.10 10.64 -28.01
CA LEU A 124 -7.07 11.49 -27.41
C LEU A 124 -6.84 11.14 -25.94
N ALA A 125 -7.89 10.75 -25.20
CA ALA A 125 -7.77 10.27 -23.83
C ALA A 125 -6.90 9.00 -23.70
N GLY A 126 -6.72 8.25 -24.79
CA GLY A 126 -5.81 7.09 -24.86
C GLY A 126 -4.32 7.45 -24.94
N LEU A 127 -3.96 8.74 -25.08
CA LEU A 127 -2.56 9.16 -25.16
C LEU A 127 -1.82 8.87 -23.85
N PRO A 128 -0.56 8.36 -23.93
CA PRO A 128 0.25 8.09 -22.74
C PRO A 128 0.58 9.39 -21.99
N LYS A 129 0.80 9.28 -20.66
CA LYS A 129 1.19 10.37 -19.75
C LYS A 129 0.08 11.37 -19.34
N LEU A 130 -1.12 11.28 -19.86
CA LEU A 130 -2.25 12.16 -19.47
C LEU A 130 -2.79 11.84 -18.05
N GLY A 131 -2.59 10.61 -17.56
CA GLY A 131 -3.01 10.21 -16.22
C GLY A 131 -4.49 10.55 -15.93
N ALA A 132 -4.74 11.29 -14.84
CA ALA A 132 -6.08 11.73 -14.45
C ALA A 132 -6.71 12.75 -15.41
N GLY A 133 -5.93 13.40 -16.26
CA GLY A 133 -6.41 14.37 -17.24
C GLY A 133 -7.17 13.75 -18.40
N ARG A 134 -6.96 12.47 -18.70
CA ARG A 134 -7.56 11.79 -19.84
C ARG A 134 -9.10 11.84 -19.85
N ASP A 135 -9.72 11.62 -18.68
CA ASP A 135 -11.18 11.58 -18.55
C ASP A 135 -11.81 12.96 -18.67
N TRP A 136 -11.01 14.01 -18.50
CA TRP A 136 -11.43 15.40 -18.64
C TRP A 136 -11.44 15.91 -20.07
N ILE A 137 -10.77 15.25 -21.03
CA ILE A 137 -10.75 15.64 -22.44
C ILE A 137 -12.16 15.60 -23.04
N PRO A 138 -12.85 14.44 -23.10
CA PRO A 138 -14.20 14.37 -23.64
C PRO A 138 -15.19 15.18 -22.78
N THR A 139 -15.03 15.18 -21.46
CA THR A 139 -15.91 15.92 -20.54
C THR A 139 -15.85 17.42 -20.81
N ALA A 140 -14.66 18.01 -20.95
CA ALA A 140 -14.50 19.43 -21.23
C ALA A 140 -15.03 19.79 -22.61
N ALA A 141 -14.74 18.98 -23.65
CA ALA A 141 -15.27 19.19 -24.97
C ALA A 141 -16.81 19.22 -24.98
N LEU A 142 -17.43 18.26 -24.29
CA LEU A 142 -18.88 18.15 -24.15
C LEU A 142 -19.48 19.40 -23.45
N LEU A 143 -18.89 19.82 -22.34
CA LEU A 143 -19.36 21.01 -21.59
C LEU A 143 -19.27 22.26 -22.42
N VAL A 144 -18.17 22.48 -23.14
CA VAL A 144 -18.02 23.65 -24.02
C VAL A 144 -19.06 23.63 -25.13
N LEU A 145 -19.33 22.47 -25.75
CA LEU A 145 -20.29 22.35 -26.83
C LEU A 145 -21.74 22.55 -26.36
N LEU A 146 -22.11 22.05 -25.19
CA LEU A 146 -23.50 22.06 -24.72
C LEU A 146 -23.81 23.30 -23.86
N VAL A 147 -22.89 23.75 -23.02
CA VAL A 147 -23.10 24.84 -22.08
C VAL A 147 -22.54 26.17 -22.60
N GLY A 148 -21.49 26.14 -23.43
CA GLY A 148 -20.89 27.34 -24.02
C GLY A 148 -21.86 28.15 -24.91
N GLY A 149 -22.83 27.48 -25.50
CA GLY A 149 -23.93 28.13 -26.22
C GLY A 149 -23.47 29.14 -27.29
N HIS A 150 -23.94 30.40 -27.17
CA HIS A 150 -23.61 31.48 -28.10
C HIS A 150 -22.25 32.15 -27.85
N ASN A 151 -21.64 31.93 -26.66
CA ASN A 151 -20.37 32.54 -26.26
C ASN A 151 -19.40 31.48 -25.75
N PRO A 152 -18.97 30.53 -26.61
CA PRO A 152 -18.13 29.40 -26.20
C PRO A 152 -16.73 29.82 -25.73
N ASP A 153 -16.19 30.92 -26.23
CA ASP A 153 -14.92 31.52 -25.83
C ASP A 153 -14.97 32.08 -24.40
N GLN A 154 -16.01 32.83 -24.05
CA GLN A 154 -16.19 33.34 -22.68
C GLN A 154 -16.42 32.21 -21.67
N PHE A 155 -17.25 31.23 -22.04
CA PHE A 155 -17.47 30.04 -21.22
C PHE A 155 -16.18 29.26 -20.98
N SER A 156 -15.41 28.99 -22.05
CA SER A 156 -14.18 28.22 -21.97
C SER A 156 -13.12 28.93 -21.14
N PHE A 157 -12.98 30.24 -21.30
CA PHE A 157 -12.07 31.03 -20.47
C PHE A 157 -12.50 31.00 -19.01
N GLY A 158 -13.78 31.23 -18.70
CA GLY A 158 -14.32 31.17 -17.35
C GLY A 158 -14.13 29.76 -16.71
N TYR A 159 -14.43 28.73 -17.47
CA TYR A 159 -14.28 27.33 -17.03
C TYR A 159 -12.84 26.99 -16.70
N LEU A 160 -11.87 27.26 -17.58
CA LEU A 160 -10.46 27.00 -17.36
C LEU A 160 -9.90 27.79 -16.17
N LEU A 161 -10.27 29.10 -16.09
CA LEU A 161 -9.79 29.96 -15.02
C LEU A 161 -10.32 29.51 -13.65
N GLN A 162 -11.60 29.21 -13.54
CA GLN A 162 -12.23 28.72 -12.30
C GLN A 162 -11.67 27.36 -11.88
N MET A 163 -11.56 26.43 -12.82
CA MET A 163 -10.93 25.12 -12.53
C MET A 163 -9.48 25.28 -12.07
N GLY A 164 -8.71 26.16 -12.73
CA GLY A 164 -7.33 26.47 -12.36
C GLY A 164 -7.21 27.07 -10.95
N ALA A 165 -8.08 28.03 -10.63
CA ALA A 165 -8.17 28.62 -9.29
C ALA A 165 -8.54 27.56 -8.23
N GLY A 166 -9.52 26.72 -8.54
CA GLY A 166 -9.91 25.62 -7.67
C GLY A 166 -8.79 24.62 -7.42
N VAL A 167 -8.10 24.17 -8.48
CA VAL A 167 -6.93 23.30 -8.38
C VAL A 167 -5.86 23.93 -7.50
N THR A 168 -5.59 25.21 -7.69
CA THR A 168 -4.60 25.94 -6.87
C THR A 168 -4.99 25.97 -5.40
N VAL A 169 -6.24 26.30 -5.07
CA VAL A 169 -6.78 26.27 -3.72
C VAL A 169 -6.68 24.85 -3.12
N GLY A 170 -7.06 23.83 -3.88
CA GLY A 170 -6.98 22.42 -3.44
C GLY A 170 -5.55 22.02 -3.08
N ILE A 171 -4.57 22.38 -3.93
CA ILE A 171 -3.14 22.13 -3.65
C ILE A 171 -2.68 22.90 -2.42
N LEU A 172 -3.03 24.18 -2.28
CA LEU A 172 -2.66 25.00 -1.13
C LEU A 172 -3.25 24.47 0.18
N VAL A 173 -4.52 24.09 0.18
CA VAL A 173 -5.17 23.49 1.37
C VAL A 173 -4.50 22.17 1.71
N ASN A 174 -4.20 21.31 0.74
CA ASN A 174 -3.51 20.05 1.00
C ASN A 174 -2.07 20.26 1.51
N LEU A 175 -1.43 21.33 1.10
CA LEU A 175 -0.09 21.71 1.56
C LEU A 175 -0.09 22.27 3.00
N LEU A 176 -1.08 23.10 3.35
CA LEU A 176 -1.13 23.87 4.59
C LEU A 176 -1.87 23.13 5.70
N VAL A 177 -2.92 22.38 5.37
CA VAL A 177 -3.80 21.71 6.33
C VAL A 177 -3.34 20.26 6.50
N PHE A 178 -2.65 19.97 7.61
CA PHE A 178 -2.23 18.61 8.02
C PHE A 178 -1.64 17.79 6.86
N PRO A 179 -0.47 18.14 6.31
CA PRO A 179 0.17 17.31 5.31
C PRO A 179 0.48 15.95 5.93
N PRO A 180 -0.06 14.85 5.41
CA PRO A 180 0.17 13.53 5.98
C PRO A 180 1.62 13.14 5.76
N LEU A 181 2.37 13.05 6.84
CA LEU A 181 3.67 12.39 6.84
C LEU A 181 3.39 10.93 7.21
N HIS A 182 3.40 10.03 6.23
CA HIS A 182 3.12 8.60 6.42
C HIS A 182 4.29 7.85 7.10
N PHE A 183 5.22 8.57 7.73
CA PHE A 183 6.41 7.98 8.36
C PHE A 183 6.08 7.00 9.48
N ARG A 184 5.16 7.36 10.37
CA ARG A 184 4.73 6.45 11.44
C ARG A 184 4.10 5.15 10.92
N ALA A 185 3.37 5.24 9.81
CA ALA A 185 2.78 4.04 9.20
C ALA A 185 3.87 3.12 8.64
N ALA A 186 4.91 3.67 8.02
CA ALA A 186 6.04 2.88 7.52
C ALA A 186 6.83 2.24 8.67
N GLU A 187 7.13 2.98 9.75
CA GLU A 187 7.78 2.44 10.96
C GLU A 187 7.01 1.28 11.57
N LEU A 188 5.71 1.50 11.81
CA LEU A 188 4.85 0.46 12.39
C LEU A 188 4.80 -0.79 11.49
N SER A 189 4.66 -0.62 10.17
CA SER A 189 4.62 -1.75 9.26
C SER A 189 5.96 -2.51 9.21
N ILE A 190 7.10 -1.81 9.31
CA ILE A 190 8.44 -2.42 9.40
C ILE A 190 8.55 -3.24 10.69
N ALA A 191 8.15 -2.67 11.83
CA ALA A 191 8.17 -3.35 13.12
C ALA A 191 7.24 -4.57 13.14
N GLU A 192 6.01 -4.43 12.64
CA GLU A 192 5.03 -5.53 12.53
C GLU A 192 5.56 -6.70 11.69
N LEU A 193 6.19 -6.43 10.54
CA LEU A 193 6.79 -7.49 9.72
C LEU A 193 7.93 -8.20 10.46
N ARG A 194 8.80 -7.44 11.14
CA ARG A 194 9.92 -8.02 11.89
C ARG A 194 9.44 -8.95 13.01
N LEU A 195 8.43 -8.52 13.75
CA LEU A 195 7.81 -9.36 14.79
C LEU A 195 7.11 -10.59 14.22
N ALA A 196 6.46 -10.46 13.06
CA ALA A 196 5.82 -11.60 12.39
C ALA A 196 6.86 -12.65 11.93
N LEU A 197 8.04 -12.20 11.44
CA LEU A 197 9.14 -13.08 11.07
C LEU A 197 9.73 -13.79 12.29
N ALA A 198 9.93 -13.09 13.41
CA ALA A 198 10.36 -13.67 14.67
C ALA A 198 9.36 -14.72 15.17
N GLN A 199 8.06 -14.40 15.15
CA GLN A 199 7.01 -15.32 15.55
C GLN A 199 6.98 -16.60 14.70
N GLN A 200 7.17 -16.47 13.38
CA GLN A 200 7.23 -17.63 12.49
C GLN A 200 8.40 -18.56 12.84
N LEU A 201 9.58 -18.00 13.17
CA LEU A 201 10.73 -18.79 13.59
C LEU A 201 10.46 -19.54 14.91
N TRP A 202 9.85 -18.88 15.90
CA TRP A 202 9.48 -19.53 17.17
C TRP A 202 8.41 -20.60 16.99
N ASP A 203 7.42 -20.37 16.12
CA ASP A 203 6.38 -21.37 15.84
C ASP A 203 6.98 -22.62 15.18
N MET A 204 7.94 -22.44 14.26
CA MET A 204 8.68 -23.55 13.66
C MET A 204 9.56 -24.27 14.68
N ALA A 205 10.27 -23.52 15.53
CA ALA A 205 11.08 -24.08 16.61
C ALA A 205 10.23 -24.88 17.61
N LYS A 206 9.06 -24.36 17.95
CA LYS A 206 8.12 -25.05 18.82
C LYS A 206 7.59 -26.34 18.19
N ALA A 207 7.24 -26.30 16.90
CA ALA A 207 6.76 -27.47 16.17
C ALA A 207 7.82 -28.60 16.16
N LEU A 208 9.10 -28.23 15.99
CA LEU A 208 10.22 -29.22 16.07
C LEU A 208 10.37 -29.89 17.45
N LYS A 209 9.99 -29.17 18.54
CA LYS A 209 10.15 -29.69 19.92
C LYS A 209 8.95 -30.50 20.44
N GLU A 210 7.73 -30.04 20.08
CA GLU A 210 6.51 -30.48 20.80
C GLU A 210 5.59 -31.38 19.99
N SER A 211 5.39 -31.09 18.71
CA SER A 211 4.39 -31.79 17.90
C SER A 211 4.76 -31.80 16.42
N TRP A 212 5.67 -32.62 16.10
CA TRP A 212 6.08 -32.86 14.72
C TRP A 212 5.34 -34.08 14.16
N PRO A 213 4.73 -34.00 12.96
CA PRO A 213 4.55 -32.85 12.06
C PRO A 213 3.38 -31.93 12.42
N PRO A 214 3.48 -30.60 12.16
CA PRO A 214 2.38 -29.66 12.35
C PRO A 214 1.27 -29.82 11.30
N GLU A 215 0.10 -29.22 11.53
CA GLU A 215 -1.00 -29.23 10.55
C GLU A 215 -0.64 -28.41 9.29
N HIS A 216 -0.78 -29.04 8.11
CA HIS A 216 -0.39 -28.47 6.83
C HIS A 216 -1.15 -27.17 6.48
N GLU A 217 -2.43 -27.09 6.81
CA GLU A 217 -3.25 -25.92 6.46
C GLU A 217 -2.81 -24.66 7.21
N ASP A 218 -2.46 -24.77 8.48
CA ASP A 218 -1.98 -23.65 9.28
C ASP A 218 -0.59 -23.20 8.85
N TRP A 219 0.27 -24.11 8.44
CA TRP A 219 1.58 -23.84 7.92
C TRP A 219 1.53 -23.00 6.62
N SER A 220 0.72 -23.43 5.67
CA SER A 220 0.53 -22.73 4.38
C SER A 220 -0.06 -21.33 4.57
N LYS A 221 -1.06 -21.16 5.45
CA LYS A 221 -1.67 -19.86 5.76
C LYS A 221 -0.66 -18.86 6.32
N ARG A 222 0.23 -19.29 7.21
CA ARG A 222 1.25 -18.43 7.82
C ARG A 222 2.29 -17.97 6.80
N SER A 223 2.75 -18.85 5.92
CA SER A 223 3.67 -18.49 4.85
C SER A 223 3.08 -17.44 3.91
N GLY A 224 1.82 -17.59 3.49
CA GLY A 224 1.12 -16.59 2.67
C GLY A 224 0.91 -15.24 3.37
N ALA A 225 0.70 -15.24 4.69
CA ALA A 225 0.56 -14.02 5.48
C ALA A 225 1.86 -13.19 5.52
N LEU A 226 3.03 -13.82 5.57
CA LEU A 226 4.32 -13.13 5.53
C LEU A 226 4.55 -12.37 4.21
N GLU A 227 4.20 -12.98 3.08
CA GLU A 227 4.28 -12.27 1.78
C GLU A 227 3.35 -11.05 1.70
N ALA A 228 2.13 -11.19 2.22
CA ALA A 228 1.19 -10.07 2.26
C ALA A 228 1.73 -8.94 3.13
N SER A 229 2.33 -9.26 4.29
CA SER A 229 2.96 -8.28 5.18
C SER A 229 4.16 -7.60 4.51
N ALA A 230 5.05 -8.34 3.84
CA ALA A 230 6.19 -7.76 3.12
C ALA A 230 5.75 -6.79 2.02
N ARG A 231 4.69 -7.13 1.27
CA ARG A 231 4.09 -6.21 0.27
C ARG A 231 3.51 -4.96 0.91
N SER A 232 2.86 -5.07 2.07
CA SER A 232 2.28 -3.91 2.78
C SER A 232 3.36 -2.95 3.27
N VAL A 233 4.49 -3.45 3.76
CA VAL A 233 5.65 -2.65 4.16
C VAL A 233 6.22 -1.87 2.99
N ARG A 234 6.41 -2.52 1.83
CA ARG A 234 6.89 -1.85 0.62
C ARG A 234 5.98 -0.67 0.25
N LEU A 235 4.66 -0.89 0.20
CA LEU A 235 3.69 0.17 -0.09
C LEU A 235 3.71 1.30 0.95
N ALA A 236 3.91 0.99 2.23
CA ALA A 236 4.00 2.00 3.29
C ALA A 236 5.26 2.86 3.15
N VAL A 237 6.42 2.27 2.82
CA VAL A 237 7.68 3.00 2.58
C VAL A 237 7.57 3.88 1.33
N GLU A 238 7.02 3.37 0.22
CA GLU A 238 6.80 4.14 -1.01
C GLU A 238 5.85 5.33 -0.77
N LYS A 239 4.77 5.14 0.01
CA LYS A 239 3.87 6.23 0.40
C LYS A 239 4.56 7.28 1.28
N ALA A 240 5.41 6.86 2.20
CA ALA A 240 6.18 7.77 3.04
C ALA A 240 7.14 8.63 2.22
N ASP A 241 7.87 8.03 1.26
CA ASP A 241 8.76 8.76 0.35
C ASP A 241 8.00 9.73 -0.56
N ALA A 242 6.91 9.30 -1.20
CA ALA A 242 6.08 10.16 -2.02
C ALA A 242 5.50 11.35 -1.23
N SER A 243 5.17 11.15 0.06
CA SER A 243 4.70 12.23 0.94
C SER A 243 5.80 13.25 1.25
N ARG A 244 7.06 12.82 1.28
CA ARG A 244 8.23 13.69 1.55
C ARG A 244 8.59 14.57 0.37
N GLN A 245 8.55 14.04 -0.87
CA GLN A 245 9.10 14.69 -2.06
C GLN A 245 8.52 16.09 -2.33
N ALA A 246 7.25 16.31 -2.03
CA ALA A 246 6.57 17.60 -2.24
C ALA A 246 6.19 18.33 -0.95
N ASN A 247 6.66 17.89 0.22
CA ASN A 247 6.29 18.49 1.50
C ASN A 247 7.35 19.52 1.94
N PRO A 248 7.02 20.82 2.06
CA PRO A 248 7.95 21.85 2.51
C PRO A 248 8.42 21.64 3.95
N ARG A 249 7.66 20.93 4.78
CA ARG A 249 8.01 20.58 6.17
C ARG A 249 9.07 19.48 6.27
N ARG A 250 9.53 18.90 5.15
CA ARG A 250 10.63 17.90 5.14
C ARG A 250 11.90 18.41 5.84
N ARG A 251 12.14 19.75 5.82
CA ARG A 251 13.30 20.37 6.48
C ARG A 251 13.19 20.38 8.00
N LEU A 252 11.98 20.32 8.55
CA LEU A 252 11.72 20.32 10.00
C LEU A 252 11.75 18.89 10.59
N HIS A 253 11.65 17.88 9.76
CA HIS A 253 11.67 16.46 10.14
C HIS A 253 12.63 15.73 9.21
N PRO A 254 13.96 15.89 9.43
CA PRO A 254 14.97 15.18 8.68
C PRO A 254 14.86 13.68 9.02
N ARG A 255 14.28 12.89 8.12
CA ARG A 255 14.27 11.43 8.19
C ARG A 255 15.11 10.90 7.05
N ASP A 256 15.92 9.91 7.35
CA ASP A 256 16.70 9.20 6.35
C ASP A 256 15.83 8.15 5.64
N VAL A 257 15.24 8.55 4.51
CA VAL A 257 14.44 7.64 3.65
C VAL A 257 15.31 6.54 3.06
N GLU A 258 16.59 6.81 2.85
CA GLU A 258 17.54 5.80 2.41
C GLU A 258 17.67 4.68 3.45
N GLN A 259 17.61 5.02 4.74
CA GLN A 259 17.58 4.06 5.83
C GLN A 259 16.30 3.22 5.82
N ASP A 260 15.13 3.83 5.53
CA ASP A 260 13.87 3.08 5.41
C ASP A 260 13.93 2.08 4.25
N TYR A 261 14.49 2.47 3.10
CA TYR A 261 14.70 1.56 1.97
C TYR A 261 15.75 0.48 2.25
N ARG A 262 16.79 0.78 3.03
CA ARG A 262 17.76 -0.24 3.51
C ARG A 262 17.06 -1.23 4.41
N ASN A 263 16.32 -0.77 5.42
CA ASN A 263 15.55 -1.61 6.32
C ASN A 263 14.53 -2.50 5.58
N LEU A 264 13.84 -1.94 4.59
CA LEU A 264 12.91 -2.69 3.74
C LEU A 264 13.64 -3.82 2.99
N ARG A 265 14.76 -3.53 2.32
CA ARG A 265 15.55 -4.53 1.58
C ARG A 265 16.07 -5.64 2.49
N ASP A 266 16.50 -5.28 3.70
CA ASP A 266 17.00 -6.26 4.68
C ASP A 266 15.87 -7.16 5.18
N LEU A 267 14.69 -6.61 5.45
CA LEU A 267 13.51 -7.39 5.82
C LEU A 267 13.01 -8.28 4.68
N GLU A 268 13.07 -7.84 3.43
CA GLU A 268 12.73 -8.68 2.27
C GLU A 268 13.68 -9.87 2.14
N ARG A 269 14.99 -9.68 2.38
CA ARG A 269 15.96 -10.78 2.41
C ARG A 269 15.68 -11.75 3.56
N ILE A 270 15.39 -11.24 4.76
CA ILE A 270 15.04 -12.07 5.91
C ILE A 270 13.75 -12.85 5.62
N THR A 271 12.73 -12.19 5.05
CA THR A 271 11.47 -12.85 4.65
C THR A 271 11.72 -14.02 3.70
N PHE A 272 12.57 -13.81 2.69
CA PHE A 272 12.97 -14.87 1.76
C PHE A 272 13.60 -16.07 2.50
N HIS A 273 14.52 -15.83 3.43
CA HIS A 273 15.16 -16.93 4.19
C HIS A 273 14.21 -17.63 5.17
N VAL A 274 13.28 -16.90 5.79
CA VAL A 274 12.24 -17.53 6.64
C VAL A 274 11.31 -18.41 5.79
N GLN A 275 10.95 -17.97 4.58
CA GLN A 275 10.16 -18.77 3.65
C GLN A 275 10.92 -20.00 3.16
N ASP A 276 12.22 -19.86 2.87
CA ASP A 276 13.09 -20.95 2.49
C ASP A 276 13.15 -22.03 3.59
N VAL A 277 13.37 -21.63 4.84
CA VAL A 277 13.30 -22.54 6.01
C VAL A 277 11.93 -23.21 6.11
N THR A 278 10.85 -22.42 5.93
CA THR A 278 9.48 -22.93 5.97
C THR A 278 9.24 -24.00 4.89
N GLN A 279 9.76 -23.77 3.68
CA GLN A 279 9.64 -24.69 2.57
C GLN A 279 10.45 -25.96 2.79
N VAL A 280 11.71 -25.85 3.23
CA VAL A 280 12.56 -27.01 3.53
C VAL A 280 11.92 -27.90 4.60
N LEU A 281 11.36 -27.30 5.68
CA LEU A 281 10.64 -28.06 6.69
C LEU A 281 9.37 -28.69 6.15
N ALA A 282 8.64 -28.00 5.27
CA ALA A 282 7.46 -28.55 4.60
C ALA A 282 7.82 -29.76 3.71
N ASP A 283 8.92 -29.68 2.98
CA ASP A 283 9.40 -30.76 2.12
C ASP A 283 9.82 -31.98 2.96
N VAL A 284 10.49 -31.78 4.09
CA VAL A 284 10.82 -32.86 5.05
C VAL A 284 9.57 -33.60 5.55
N ILE A 285 8.47 -32.89 5.76
CA ILE A 285 7.25 -33.46 6.35
C ILE A 285 6.36 -34.12 5.31
N TRP A 286 6.14 -33.46 4.17
CA TRP A 286 5.07 -33.84 3.23
C TRP A 286 5.58 -34.29 1.85
N ALA A 287 6.82 -33.96 1.43
CA ALA A 287 7.32 -34.40 0.16
C ALA A 287 7.85 -35.84 0.25
N LYS A 288 7.21 -36.76 -0.49
CA LYS A 288 7.60 -38.17 -0.53
C LYS A 288 8.78 -38.45 -1.48
N ASP A 289 9.06 -37.51 -2.37
CA ASP A 289 10.03 -37.68 -3.46
C ASP A 289 11.41 -37.08 -3.15
N ILE A 290 11.53 -36.36 -2.04
CA ILE A 290 12.77 -35.68 -1.63
C ILE A 290 13.33 -36.40 -0.39
N PRO A 291 14.56 -36.91 -0.42
CA PRO A 291 15.14 -37.65 0.69
C PRO A 291 15.70 -36.74 1.80
N PHE A 292 15.01 -35.63 2.10
CA PHE A 292 15.37 -34.74 3.18
C PHE A 292 14.82 -35.23 4.51
N VAL A 293 15.69 -35.39 5.51
CA VAL A 293 15.31 -35.78 6.87
C VAL A 293 15.96 -34.83 7.86
N VAL A 294 15.23 -34.46 8.90
CA VAL A 294 15.82 -33.86 10.11
C VAL A 294 15.97 -34.97 11.13
N PRO A 295 17.21 -35.40 11.42
CA PRO A 295 17.46 -36.43 12.46
C PRO A 295 16.96 -35.96 13.83
N ASP A 296 16.38 -36.85 14.63
CA ASP A 296 15.83 -36.53 15.95
C ASP A 296 16.86 -35.86 16.88
N GLU A 297 18.14 -36.22 16.76
CA GLU A 297 19.26 -35.63 17.50
C GLU A 297 19.54 -34.17 17.15
N HIS A 298 19.12 -33.70 15.94
CA HIS A 298 19.30 -32.34 15.51
C HIS A 298 18.02 -31.49 15.69
N ALA A 299 16.86 -32.10 15.92
CA ALA A 299 15.60 -31.39 16.02
C ALA A 299 15.58 -30.33 17.14
N ALA A 300 15.99 -30.71 18.36
CA ALA A 300 16.03 -29.79 19.49
C ALA A 300 17.09 -28.68 19.33
N PRO A 301 18.36 -28.98 18.94
CA PRO A 301 19.37 -27.95 18.69
C PRO A 301 19.00 -27.00 17.53
N LEU A 302 18.35 -27.51 16.48
CA LEU A 302 17.87 -26.71 15.40
C LEU A 302 16.76 -25.75 15.85
N ALA A 303 15.83 -26.23 16.67
CA ALA A 303 14.80 -25.40 17.28
C ALA A 303 15.39 -24.29 18.17
N ASP A 304 16.47 -24.62 18.95
CA ASP A 304 17.18 -23.62 19.76
C ASP A 304 17.83 -22.54 18.86
N ALA A 305 18.49 -22.95 17.77
CA ALA A 305 19.07 -22.01 16.81
C ALA A 305 18.02 -21.12 16.15
N MET A 306 16.88 -21.66 15.74
CA MET A 306 15.76 -20.88 15.16
C MET A 306 15.17 -19.91 16.18
N SER A 307 15.00 -20.34 17.44
CA SER A 307 14.50 -19.48 18.53
C SER A 307 15.44 -18.32 18.79
N ALA A 308 16.75 -18.58 18.85
CA ALA A 308 17.77 -17.55 19.06
C ALA A 308 17.76 -16.49 17.94
N VAL A 309 17.61 -16.91 16.67
CA VAL A 309 17.47 -15.96 15.56
C VAL A 309 16.16 -15.15 15.65
N GLY A 310 15.07 -15.78 16.08
CA GLY A 310 13.81 -15.09 16.37
C GLY A 310 13.96 -14.02 17.45
N ASP A 311 14.69 -14.33 18.54
CA ASP A 311 14.99 -13.38 19.63
C ASP A 311 15.82 -12.19 19.13
N VAL A 312 16.79 -12.40 18.25
CA VAL A 312 17.55 -11.31 17.60
C VAL A 312 16.64 -10.42 16.76
N LEU A 313 15.71 -10.99 15.98
CA LEU A 313 14.79 -10.19 15.19
C LEU A 313 13.88 -9.32 16.06
N ARG A 314 13.37 -9.85 17.16
CA ARG A 314 12.54 -9.12 18.12
C ARG A 314 13.32 -8.02 18.83
N SER A 315 14.57 -8.29 19.24
CA SER A 315 15.40 -7.37 20.03
C SER A 315 15.64 -6.03 19.31
N VAL A 316 15.57 -5.99 17.99
CA VAL A 316 15.71 -4.76 17.20
C VAL A 316 14.64 -3.72 17.55
N GLU A 317 13.45 -4.15 17.97
CA GLU A 317 12.32 -3.28 18.33
C GLU A 317 12.21 -3.02 19.84
N GLU A 318 12.59 -3.99 20.65
CA GLU A 318 12.26 -4.01 22.07
C GLU A 318 13.46 -3.73 23.00
N GLU A 319 14.69 -3.92 22.52
CA GLU A 319 15.87 -3.94 23.35
C GLU A 319 16.85 -2.78 23.09
N THR A 320 17.80 -2.59 23.99
CA THR A 320 18.90 -1.64 23.79
C THR A 320 19.92 -2.17 22.77
N PRO A 321 20.68 -1.30 22.09
CA PRO A 321 21.71 -1.72 21.13
C PRO A 321 22.73 -2.74 21.71
N GLU A 322 23.09 -2.56 22.99
CA GLU A 322 24.03 -3.43 23.69
C GLU A 322 23.42 -4.85 23.85
N ARG A 323 22.16 -4.93 24.29
CA ARG A 323 21.46 -6.20 24.46
C ARG A 323 21.20 -6.88 23.12
N GLN A 324 20.89 -6.11 22.08
CA GLN A 324 20.77 -6.61 20.70
C GLN A 324 22.08 -7.25 20.22
N ALA A 325 23.22 -6.61 20.50
CA ALA A 325 24.54 -7.15 20.13
C ALA A 325 24.83 -8.45 20.87
N GLU A 326 24.58 -8.54 22.18
CA GLU A 326 24.73 -9.76 22.99
C GLU A 326 23.88 -10.91 22.42
N LEU A 327 22.58 -10.68 22.17
CA LEU A 327 21.69 -11.70 21.59
C LEU A 327 22.15 -12.14 20.20
N SER A 328 22.69 -11.23 19.40
CA SER A 328 23.23 -11.55 18.08
C SER A 328 24.49 -12.42 18.17
N GLU A 329 25.37 -12.21 19.16
CA GLU A 329 26.54 -13.04 19.39
C GLU A 329 26.15 -14.41 19.93
N GLU A 330 25.20 -14.50 20.87
CA GLU A 330 24.67 -15.74 21.40
C GLU A 330 24.04 -16.60 20.30
N ALA A 331 23.23 -16.00 19.43
CA ALA A 331 22.60 -16.68 18.29
C ALA A 331 23.65 -17.18 17.28
N ASP A 332 24.64 -16.35 16.95
CA ASP A 332 25.71 -16.70 16.01
C ASP A 332 26.55 -17.89 16.58
N ALA A 333 26.85 -17.88 17.88
CA ALA A 333 27.52 -18.97 18.55
C ALA A 333 26.71 -20.27 18.51
N THR A 334 25.39 -20.20 18.77
CA THR A 334 24.48 -21.34 18.73
C THR A 334 24.40 -21.94 17.32
N VAL A 335 24.21 -21.12 16.30
CA VAL A 335 24.14 -21.56 14.90
C VAL A 335 25.48 -22.16 14.46
N LYS A 336 26.63 -21.56 14.80
CA LYS A 336 27.95 -22.06 14.47
C LYS A 336 28.26 -23.39 15.15
N ALA A 337 27.92 -23.54 16.44
CA ALA A 337 28.14 -24.79 17.20
C ALA A 337 27.36 -25.93 16.54
N LEU A 338 26.11 -25.72 16.17
CA LEU A 338 25.31 -26.73 15.47
C LEU A 338 25.88 -27.05 14.08
N THR A 339 26.29 -26.01 13.32
CA THR A 339 26.91 -26.20 11.99
C THR A 339 28.18 -27.06 12.09
N ALA A 340 29.04 -26.79 13.06
CA ALA A 340 30.26 -27.56 13.25
C ALA A 340 29.96 -29.02 13.61
N ARG A 341 28.91 -29.28 14.40
CA ARG A 341 28.50 -30.63 14.77
C ARG A 341 27.96 -31.41 13.58
N VAL A 342 27.05 -30.79 12.80
CA VAL A 342 26.48 -31.41 11.60
C VAL A 342 27.58 -31.71 10.57
N ALA A 343 28.50 -30.79 10.32
CA ALA A 343 29.60 -30.96 9.37
C ALA A 343 30.57 -32.10 9.79
N ALA A 344 30.75 -32.33 11.11
CA ALA A 344 31.59 -33.45 11.60
C ALA A 344 30.91 -34.81 11.40
N GLU A 345 29.59 -34.88 11.47
CA GLU A 345 28.80 -36.10 11.28
C GLU A 345 28.59 -36.43 9.79
N GLU A 346 28.40 -35.43 8.94
CA GLU A 346 28.13 -35.60 7.49
C GLU A 346 29.38 -35.96 6.65
N ALA A 347 30.59 -35.80 7.17
CA ALA A 347 31.79 -36.29 6.50
C ALA A 347 31.73 -37.81 6.17
N ALA A 348 30.68 -38.50 6.61
CA ALA A 348 30.39 -39.90 6.35
C ALA A 348 29.21 -40.17 5.37
N THR A 349 28.51 -39.15 4.87
CA THR A 349 27.25 -39.34 4.10
C THR A 349 27.14 -38.38 2.90
N ASP A 350 26.89 -38.92 1.70
CA ASP A 350 26.78 -38.16 0.41
C ASP A 350 25.39 -37.53 0.18
N ALA A 351 24.47 -37.48 1.14
CA ALA A 351 23.12 -36.97 0.95
C ALA A 351 22.99 -35.52 1.42
N PRO A 352 22.31 -34.63 0.65
CA PRO A 352 22.09 -33.25 1.05
C PRO A 352 21.22 -33.20 2.31
N SER A 353 21.67 -32.44 3.34
CA SER A 353 21.00 -32.33 4.61
C SER A 353 20.03 -31.15 4.66
N ALA A 354 18.78 -31.41 5.08
CA ALA A 354 17.81 -30.37 5.36
C ALA A 354 18.33 -29.42 6.47
N VAL A 355 19.04 -29.93 7.44
CA VAL A 355 19.59 -29.16 8.55
C VAL A 355 20.63 -28.18 8.06
N GLU A 356 21.52 -28.53 7.12
CA GLU A 356 22.50 -27.61 6.53
C GLU A 356 21.84 -26.48 5.79
N SER A 357 20.82 -26.78 4.97
CA SER A 357 20.07 -25.74 4.24
C SER A 357 19.44 -24.73 5.18
N ILE A 358 18.81 -25.22 6.26
CA ILE A 358 18.20 -24.35 7.28
C ILE A 358 19.28 -23.53 7.99
N LEU A 359 20.40 -24.15 8.42
CA LEU A 359 21.51 -23.46 9.08
C LEU A 359 22.11 -22.37 8.18
N LEU A 360 22.26 -22.62 6.89
CA LEU A 360 22.71 -21.62 5.93
C LEU A 360 21.77 -20.42 5.87
N SER A 361 20.46 -20.65 5.88
CA SER A 361 19.46 -19.58 5.88
C SER A 361 19.46 -18.80 7.20
N LEU A 362 19.62 -19.47 8.36
CA LEU A 362 19.78 -18.80 9.66
C LEU A 362 21.06 -17.93 9.72
N HIS A 363 22.18 -18.43 9.23
CA HIS A 363 23.43 -17.66 9.12
C HIS A 363 23.26 -16.41 8.25
N ARG A 364 22.55 -16.53 7.13
CA ARG A 364 22.28 -15.39 6.23
C ARG A 364 21.41 -14.35 6.92
N MET A 365 20.38 -14.76 7.66
CA MET A 365 19.52 -13.84 8.44
C MET A 365 20.35 -13.08 9.48
N LEU A 366 21.18 -13.75 10.29
CA LEU A 366 22.06 -13.11 11.28
C LEU A 366 23.01 -12.12 10.63
N ARG A 367 23.59 -12.46 9.47
CA ARG A 367 24.49 -11.56 8.73
C ARG A 367 23.75 -10.31 8.27
N VAL A 368 22.50 -10.42 7.79
CA VAL A 368 21.69 -9.25 7.39
C VAL A 368 21.44 -8.36 8.60
N VAL A 369 21.02 -8.91 9.73
CA VAL A 369 20.76 -8.12 10.95
C VAL A 369 22.03 -7.43 11.45
N LYS A 370 23.17 -8.11 11.49
CA LYS A 370 24.46 -7.53 11.91
C LYS A 370 24.89 -6.38 11.02
N ASN A 371 24.84 -6.56 9.69
CA ASN A 371 25.18 -5.51 8.74
C ASN A 371 24.23 -4.30 8.85
N SER A 372 22.96 -4.53 9.19
CA SER A 372 21.97 -3.47 9.41
C SER A 372 22.27 -2.68 10.70
N ALA A 373 22.79 -3.33 11.75
CA ALA A 373 23.20 -2.67 12.99
C ALA A 373 24.44 -1.78 12.80
N ASP A 374 25.44 -2.29 12.08
CA ASP A 374 26.71 -1.57 11.80
C ASP A 374 26.51 -0.32 10.91
N ASN A 375 25.39 -0.24 10.17
CA ASN A 375 25.05 0.87 9.26
C ASN A 375 24.06 1.89 9.87
N ARG A 376 23.70 1.77 11.15
CA ARG A 376 22.85 2.72 11.89
C ARG A 376 23.69 3.76 12.60
#